data_418664ecf587ac6dc14b37a9c01c2f43
#
_entry.id   418664ecf587ac6dc14b37a9c01c2f43
#
_cell.length_a   1.000
_cell.length_b   1.000
_cell.length_c   1.000
_cell.angle_alpha   90.00
_cell.angle_beta   90.00
_cell.angle_gamma   90.00
#
_symmetry.space_group_name_H-M   'P 1'
#
loop_
_entity.id
_entity.type
_entity.pdbx_description
1 polymer ?
#
loop_
_entity_poly.entity_id
_entity_poly.type
_entity_poly.pdbx_seq_one_letter_code
_entity_poly.pdbx_strand_id
1 'polypeptide(L)'
;MRLLAALLIFGLFSTSCAPKASSEANNLAQISDPEVLQFAIPGKELYENYCANCNQKDGTGLGKLIPPLRDADYFKADMHRSIWIMKHGKAGEILVNGQVYNQAMPANPNLSPLELAQIATYLYNSWGMSEGVIDAPQIEQYLKNPPAEN
;
A
#
# COMPACT_ATOMS: atom_id res chain seq x y z
N MET A 1 24.89 -38.51 62.10
CA MET A 1 25.23 -37.22 61.47
C MET A 1 25.03 -37.40 59.96
N ARG A 2 23.92 -36.98 59.42
CA ARG A 2 23.60 -37.08 57.98
C ARG A 2 23.43 -35.67 57.49
N LEU A 3 24.40 -35.20 56.67
CA LEU A 3 24.28 -33.91 55.94
C LEU A 3 23.43 -34.13 54.68
N LEU A 4 22.29 -33.47 54.62
CA LEU A 4 21.48 -33.31 53.43
C LEU A 4 21.99 -32.09 52.66
N ALA A 5 22.61 -32.33 51.51
CA ALA A 5 22.97 -31.28 50.56
C ALA A 5 21.75 -30.98 49.69
N ALA A 6 21.13 -29.80 49.87
CA ALA A 6 20.07 -29.32 49.02
C ALA A 6 20.67 -28.63 47.79
N LEU A 7 20.54 -29.28 46.61
CA LEU A 7 20.88 -28.69 45.30
C LEU A 7 19.74 -27.78 44.86
N LEU A 8 19.94 -26.46 44.96
CA LEU A 8 19.10 -25.43 44.35
C LEU A 8 19.42 -25.35 42.85
N ILE A 9 18.52 -25.92 42.03
CA ILE A 9 18.56 -25.75 40.58
C ILE A 9 17.89 -24.40 40.27
N PHE A 10 18.73 -23.42 39.98
CA PHE A 10 18.28 -22.09 39.51
C PHE A 10 18.01 -22.19 38.02
N GLY A 11 16.74 -22.41 37.64
CA GLY A 11 16.28 -22.43 36.27
C GLY A 11 16.35 -21.01 35.69
N LEU A 12 17.31 -20.75 34.81
CA LEU A 12 17.34 -19.55 33.96
C LEU A 12 16.17 -19.63 32.95
N PHE A 13 15.08 -18.93 33.22
CA PHE A 13 14.08 -18.63 32.24
C PHE A 13 14.65 -17.58 31.28
N SER A 14 15.21 -18.02 30.17
CA SER A 14 15.57 -17.15 29.05
C SER A 14 14.26 -16.73 28.36
N THR A 15 13.69 -15.57 28.72
CA THR A 15 12.65 -14.93 27.94
C THR A 15 13.26 -14.46 26.61
N SER A 16 13.14 -15.30 25.59
CA SER A 16 13.44 -14.93 24.21
C SER A 16 12.42 -13.90 23.76
N CYS A 17 12.77 -12.62 23.80
CA CYS A 17 12.09 -11.59 23.05
C CYS A 17 12.37 -11.82 21.56
N ALA A 18 11.55 -12.65 20.90
CA ALA A 18 11.48 -12.63 19.46
C ALA A 18 11.00 -11.22 19.05
N PRO A 19 11.73 -10.48 18.20
CA PRO A 19 11.22 -9.25 17.66
C PRO A 19 9.91 -9.60 16.95
N LYS A 20 8.80 -8.99 17.42
CA LYS A 20 7.52 -9.04 16.71
C LYS A 20 7.81 -8.46 15.36
N ALA A 21 7.93 -9.30 14.32
CA ALA A 21 8.05 -8.86 12.95
C ALA A 21 6.91 -7.86 12.76
N SER A 22 7.26 -6.59 12.58
CA SER A 22 6.31 -5.54 12.30
C SER A 22 5.52 -6.04 11.10
N SER A 23 4.22 -6.09 11.23
CA SER A 23 3.28 -6.44 10.16
C SER A 23 3.19 -5.30 9.12
N GLU A 24 4.28 -4.56 8.92
CA GLU A 24 4.56 -3.88 7.67
C GLU A 24 4.73 -5.00 6.65
N ALA A 25 3.58 -5.53 6.27
CA ALA A 25 3.50 -6.61 5.32
C ALA A 25 4.36 -6.20 4.14
N ASN A 26 5.46 -6.92 3.94
CA ASN A 26 6.26 -6.76 2.75
C ASN A 26 5.39 -7.25 1.59
N ASN A 27 4.51 -6.33 1.10
CA ASN A 27 3.55 -6.62 0.04
C ASN A 27 4.24 -7.20 -1.19
N LEU A 28 5.53 -6.84 -1.40
CA LEU A 28 6.35 -7.40 -2.46
C LEU A 28 6.60 -8.90 -2.30
N ALA A 29 6.62 -9.42 -1.06
CA ALA A 29 6.82 -10.86 -0.83
C ALA A 29 5.64 -11.73 -1.31
N GLN A 30 4.50 -11.14 -1.59
CA GLN A 30 3.31 -11.82 -2.12
C GLN A 30 3.31 -11.87 -3.66
N ILE A 31 4.16 -11.06 -4.31
CA ILE A 31 4.29 -11.00 -5.76
C ILE A 31 5.25 -12.10 -6.20
N SER A 32 4.74 -13.14 -6.84
CA SER A 32 5.54 -14.27 -7.32
C SER A 32 6.03 -14.10 -8.75
N ASP A 33 5.38 -13.23 -9.54
CA ASP A 33 5.76 -12.97 -10.93
C ASP A 33 6.97 -12.02 -10.95
N PRO A 34 8.12 -12.44 -11.56
CA PRO A 34 9.33 -11.63 -11.61
C PRO A 34 9.17 -10.32 -12.40
N GLU A 35 8.34 -10.30 -13.44
CA GLU A 35 8.11 -9.11 -14.25
C GLU A 35 7.30 -8.08 -13.44
N VAL A 36 6.24 -8.52 -12.78
CA VAL A 36 5.46 -7.68 -11.86
C VAL A 36 6.34 -7.15 -10.75
N LEU A 37 7.19 -8.00 -10.16
CA LEU A 37 8.09 -7.62 -9.07
C LEU A 37 9.09 -6.54 -9.51
N GLN A 38 9.61 -6.64 -10.74
CA GLN A 38 10.54 -5.65 -11.31
C GLN A 38 9.93 -4.24 -11.38
N PHE A 39 8.63 -4.14 -11.70
CA PHE A 39 7.89 -2.88 -11.69
C PHE A 39 7.45 -2.45 -10.29
N ALA A 40 7.03 -3.39 -9.47
CA ALA A 40 6.50 -3.11 -8.14
C ALA A 40 7.58 -2.62 -7.14
N ILE A 41 8.84 -3.03 -7.27
CA ILE A 41 9.93 -2.58 -6.39
C ILE A 41 10.10 -1.06 -6.45
N PRO A 42 10.42 -0.44 -7.62
CA PRO A 42 10.49 1.02 -7.71
C PRO A 42 9.12 1.68 -7.44
N GLY A 43 8.01 1.04 -7.77
CA GLY A 43 6.66 1.51 -7.47
C GLY A 43 6.41 1.67 -5.97
N LYS A 44 6.90 0.73 -5.15
CA LYS A 44 6.84 0.84 -3.69
C LYS A 44 7.64 2.03 -3.17
N GLU A 45 8.86 2.24 -3.69
CA GLU A 45 9.70 3.38 -3.29
C GLU A 45 9.02 4.72 -3.64
N LEU A 46 8.44 4.81 -4.84
CA LEU A 46 7.67 5.99 -5.27
C LEU A 46 6.42 6.18 -4.38
N TYR A 47 5.68 5.11 -4.09
CA TYR A 47 4.53 5.17 -3.19
C TYR A 47 4.93 5.69 -1.80
N GLU A 48 6.02 5.19 -1.24
CA GLU A 48 6.52 5.64 0.07
C GLU A 48 6.92 7.12 0.05
N ASN A 49 7.47 7.62 -1.05
CA ASN A 49 7.89 9.01 -1.18
C ASN A 49 6.75 10.00 -1.44
N TYR A 50 5.77 9.62 -2.27
CA TYR A 50 4.72 10.53 -2.73
C TYR A 50 3.37 10.33 -2.06
N CYS A 51 3.07 9.14 -1.54
CA CYS A 51 1.72 8.77 -1.13
C CYS A 51 1.61 8.37 0.35
N ALA A 52 2.61 7.67 0.89
CA ALA A 52 2.51 7.01 2.19
C ALA A 52 2.39 7.96 3.38
N ASN A 53 2.78 9.22 3.23
CA ASN A 53 2.60 10.22 4.28
C ASN A 53 1.12 10.42 4.66
N CYS A 54 0.23 10.32 3.67
CA CYS A 54 -1.21 10.42 3.86
C CYS A 54 -1.88 9.04 3.87
N ASN A 55 -1.56 8.18 2.88
CA ASN A 55 -2.24 6.90 2.72
C ASN A 55 -1.70 5.79 3.63
N GLN A 56 -0.65 6.06 4.41
CA GLN A 56 0.12 5.13 5.23
C GLN A 56 0.83 4.05 4.39
N LYS A 57 1.91 3.47 4.92
CA LYS A 57 2.70 2.44 4.21
C LYS A 57 1.91 1.16 3.94
N ASP A 58 0.96 0.85 4.79
CA ASP A 58 0.08 -0.32 4.70
C ASP A 58 -1.23 -0.04 3.95
N GLY A 59 -1.42 1.18 3.45
CA GLY A 59 -2.60 1.58 2.68
C GLY A 59 -3.88 1.74 3.50
N THR A 60 -3.79 1.86 4.84
CA THR A 60 -4.97 1.96 5.71
C THR A 60 -5.57 3.37 5.77
N GLY A 61 -4.87 4.37 5.23
CA GLY A 61 -5.29 5.77 5.33
C GLY A 61 -5.21 6.34 6.75
N LEU A 62 -5.95 7.39 7.04
CA LEU A 62 -5.91 8.07 8.33
C LEU A 62 -7.32 8.25 8.92
N GLY A 63 -7.84 7.20 9.50
CA GLY A 63 -9.12 7.20 10.18
C GLY A 63 -10.26 7.70 9.32
N LYS A 64 -11.00 8.73 9.77
CA LYS A 64 -12.09 9.36 9.01
C LYS A 64 -11.63 10.50 8.09
N LEU A 65 -10.33 10.80 8.07
CA LEU A 65 -9.80 11.93 7.32
C LEU A 65 -9.36 11.50 5.92
N ILE A 66 -8.56 10.44 5.82
CA ILE A 66 -8.01 9.93 4.57
C ILE A 66 -8.47 8.50 4.37
N PRO A 67 -9.14 8.20 3.25
CA PRO A 67 -9.66 6.87 3.00
C PRO A 67 -8.56 5.83 2.85
N PRO A 68 -8.84 4.56 3.18
CA PRO A 68 -7.94 3.47 2.86
C PRO A 68 -7.82 3.28 1.34
N LEU A 69 -6.68 2.75 0.91
CA LEU A 69 -6.48 2.13 -0.40
C LEU A 69 -6.64 0.62 -0.28
N ARG A 70 -6.09 0.06 0.80
CA ARG A 70 -6.23 -1.34 1.15
C ARG A 70 -7.69 -1.69 1.40
N ASP A 71 -8.18 -2.73 0.74
CA ASP A 71 -9.55 -3.23 0.84
C ASP A 71 -10.64 -2.18 0.57
N ALA A 72 -10.31 -1.12 -0.18
CA ALA A 72 -11.23 -0.07 -0.56
C ALA A 72 -12.01 -0.43 -1.83
N ASP A 73 -13.33 -0.40 -1.74
CA ASP A 73 -14.25 -0.60 -2.87
C ASP A 73 -14.02 0.47 -3.97
N TYR A 74 -13.90 1.73 -3.57
CA TYR A 74 -13.67 2.85 -4.48
C TYR A 74 -12.37 2.69 -5.29
N PHE A 75 -11.29 2.25 -4.65
CA PHE A 75 -10.01 2.05 -5.32
C PHE A 75 -10.03 0.86 -6.28
N LYS A 76 -10.64 -0.25 -5.86
CA LYS A 76 -10.73 -1.49 -6.65
C LYS A 76 -11.68 -1.36 -7.84
N ALA A 77 -12.71 -0.53 -7.74
CA ALA A 77 -13.77 -0.45 -8.74
C ALA A 77 -13.31 0.16 -10.08
N ASP A 78 -12.34 1.08 -10.07
CA ASP A 78 -11.93 1.80 -11.28
C ASP A 78 -10.45 2.22 -11.21
N MET A 79 -9.60 1.45 -11.90
CA MET A 79 -8.16 1.70 -12.01
C MET A 79 -7.87 3.00 -12.78
N HIS A 80 -8.61 3.28 -13.86
CA HIS A 80 -8.44 4.49 -14.66
C HIS A 80 -8.66 5.74 -13.80
N ARG A 81 -9.77 5.79 -13.06
CA ARG A 81 -10.07 6.88 -12.12
C ARG A 81 -8.99 7.01 -11.05
N SER A 82 -8.53 5.91 -10.49
CA SER A 82 -7.51 5.93 -9.45
C SER A 82 -6.19 6.51 -9.96
N ILE A 83 -5.75 6.14 -11.16
CA ILE A 83 -4.55 6.67 -11.81
C ILE A 83 -4.73 8.15 -12.16
N TRP A 84 -5.90 8.54 -12.67
CA TRP A 84 -6.25 9.93 -12.94
C TRP A 84 -6.12 10.79 -11.67
N ILE A 85 -6.66 10.31 -10.55
CA ILE A 85 -6.58 10.97 -9.25
C ILE A 85 -5.12 11.08 -8.77
N MET A 86 -4.30 10.05 -8.95
CA MET A 86 -2.87 10.12 -8.61
C MET A 86 -2.17 11.27 -9.34
N LYS A 87 -2.48 11.50 -10.61
CA LYS A 87 -1.87 12.54 -11.45
C LYS A 87 -2.42 13.91 -11.16
N HIS A 88 -3.74 14.03 -11.10
CA HIS A 88 -4.46 15.33 -11.12
C HIS A 88 -4.99 15.76 -9.75
N GLY A 89 -4.93 14.87 -8.76
CA GLY A 89 -5.56 15.11 -7.46
C GLY A 89 -7.07 14.87 -7.50
N LYS A 90 -7.71 15.06 -6.34
CA LYS A 90 -9.16 14.92 -6.18
C LYS A 90 -9.66 15.89 -5.11
N ALA A 91 -10.71 16.60 -5.41
CA ALA A 91 -11.47 17.40 -4.44
C ALA A 91 -12.93 16.94 -4.41
N GLY A 92 -13.64 17.32 -3.36
CA GLY A 92 -15.03 16.93 -3.12
C GLY A 92 -15.18 15.56 -2.47
N GLU A 93 -16.40 15.24 -2.16
CA GLU A 93 -16.78 14.03 -1.42
C GLU A 93 -16.62 12.77 -2.26
N ILE A 94 -16.16 11.71 -1.60
CA ILE A 94 -16.16 10.34 -2.12
C ILE A 94 -16.72 9.40 -1.07
N LEU A 95 -17.35 8.32 -1.52
CA LEU A 95 -17.81 7.24 -0.67
C LEU A 95 -16.87 6.06 -0.79
N VAL A 96 -16.26 5.63 0.32
CA VAL A 96 -15.32 4.48 0.38
C VAL A 96 -15.78 3.55 1.49
N ASN A 97 -16.09 2.31 1.15
CA ASN A 97 -16.58 1.29 2.10
C ASN A 97 -17.76 1.80 2.95
N GLY A 98 -18.68 2.57 2.33
CA GLY A 98 -19.84 3.14 3.02
C GLY A 98 -19.56 4.36 3.91
N GLN A 99 -18.32 4.85 3.97
CA GLN A 99 -17.89 6.04 4.72
C GLN A 99 -17.64 7.21 3.75
N VAL A 100 -18.18 8.39 4.07
CA VAL A 100 -17.92 9.62 3.30
C VAL A 100 -16.59 10.22 3.71
N TYR A 101 -15.78 10.60 2.72
CA TYR A 101 -14.51 11.33 2.88
C TYR A 101 -14.53 12.58 2.01
N ASN A 102 -13.99 13.69 2.51
CA ASN A 102 -13.96 14.98 1.80
C ASN A 102 -12.60 15.68 1.91
N GLN A 103 -11.56 14.96 2.32
CA GLN A 103 -10.21 15.51 2.33
C GLN A 103 -9.67 15.57 0.91
N ALA A 104 -9.25 16.74 0.46
CA ALA A 104 -8.65 16.88 -0.87
C ALA A 104 -7.31 16.11 -0.95
N MET A 105 -7.13 15.38 -2.04
CA MET A 105 -5.86 14.77 -2.40
C MET A 105 -5.10 15.69 -3.36
N PRO A 106 -3.88 16.12 -3.03
CA PRO A 106 -3.06 16.94 -3.94
C PRO A 106 -2.71 16.19 -5.23
N ALA A 107 -2.53 16.95 -6.31
CA ALA A 107 -2.00 16.42 -7.57
C ALA A 107 -0.51 16.09 -7.46
N ASN A 108 -0.06 15.13 -8.27
CA ASN A 108 1.37 14.83 -8.48
C ASN A 108 1.74 15.08 -9.95
N PRO A 109 1.79 16.33 -10.40
CA PRO A 109 1.94 16.67 -11.83
C PRO A 109 3.30 16.29 -12.40
N ASN A 110 4.30 16.10 -11.55
CA ASN A 110 5.67 15.75 -11.96
C ASN A 110 5.89 14.25 -12.17
N LEU A 111 4.98 13.38 -11.71
CA LEU A 111 5.10 11.95 -11.98
C LEU A 111 4.95 11.66 -13.47
N SER A 112 5.93 10.99 -14.05
CA SER A 112 5.90 10.51 -15.43
C SER A 112 4.91 9.34 -15.60
N PRO A 113 4.50 9.01 -16.83
CA PRO A 113 3.70 7.81 -17.08
C PRO A 113 4.34 6.53 -16.59
N LEU A 114 5.68 6.41 -16.67
CA LEU A 114 6.41 5.24 -16.17
C LEU A 114 6.35 5.15 -14.64
N GLU A 115 6.55 6.25 -13.92
CA GLU A 115 6.47 6.26 -12.46
C GLU A 115 5.05 5.96 -11.97
N LEU A 116 4.03 6.49 -12.64
CA LEU A 116 2.63 6.14 -12.36
C LEU A 116 2.35 4.65 -12.63
N ALA A 117 2.90 4.08 -13.71
CA ALA A 117 2.80 2.67 -14.03
C ALA A 117 3.42 1.80 -12.94
N GLN A 118 4.59 2.17 -12.44
CA GLN A 118 5.28 1.48 -11.35
C GLN A 118 4.49 1.57 -10.04
N ILE A 119 3.99 2.75 -9.66
CA ILE A 119 3.12 2.92 -8.49
C ILE A 119 1.85 2.08 -8.63
N ALA A 120 1.19 2.13 -9.80
CA ALA A 120 -0.01 1.37 -10.05
C ALA A 120 0.25 -0.14 -9.99
N THR A 121 1.33 -0.63 -10.62
CA THR A 121 1.72 -2.04 -10.54
C THR A 121 1.95 -2.47 -9.09
N TYR A 122 2.63 -1.67 -8.27
CA TYR A 122 2.79 -1.97 -6.84
C TYR A 122 1.45 -2.05 -6.12
N LEU A 123 0.60 -1.04 -6.26
CA LEU A 123 -0.67 -0.95 -5.54
C LEU A 123 -1.66 -2.06 -5.95
N TYR A 124 -1.82 -2.29 -7.26
CA TYR A 124 -2.76 -3.27 -7.81
C TYR A 124 -2.24 -4.72 -7.76
N ASN A 125 -1.04 -4.95 -7.22
CA ASN A 125 -0.53 -6.28 -6.87
C ASN A 125 -0.21 -6.39 -5.37
N SER A 126 -0.76 -5.48 -4.56
CA SER A 126 -0.65 -5.48 -3.10
C SER A 126 -1.99 -5.85 -2.46
N TRP A 127 -1.98 -6.22 -1.20
CA TRP A 127 -3.16 -6.44 -0.35
C TRP A 127 -4.17 -7.44 -0.94
N GLY A 128 -3.68 -8.50 -1.58
CA GLY A 128 -4.51 -9.57 -2.17
C GLY A 128 -5.03 -9.29 -3.57
N MET A 129 -4.65 -8.19 -4.19
CA MET A 129 -4.85 -7.94 -5.62
C MET A 129 -3.72 -8.56 -6.46
N SER A 130 -4.00 -8.88 -7.72
CA SER A 130 -3.04 -9.51 -8.66
C SER A 130 -3.41 -9.15 -10.11
N GLU A 131 -3.22 -7.87 -10.47
CA GLU A 131 -3.59 -7.33 -11.78
C GLU A 131 -2.47 -7.46 -12.84
N GLY A 132 -1.29 -7.94 -12.44
CA GLY A 132 -0.13 -8.01 -13.34
C GLY A 132 0.57 -6.67 -13.53
N VAL A 133 1.39 -6.57 -14.58
CA VAL A 133 2.09 -5.33 -14.94
C VAL A 133 1.11 -4.33 -15.53
N ILE A 134 1.10 -3.11 -14.98
CA ILE A 134 0.43 -1.95 -15.57
C ILE A 134 1.52 -1.15 -16.25
N ASP A 135 1.44 -0.99 -17.57
CA ASP A 135 2.51 -0.40 -18.36
C ASP A 135 2.30 1.10 -18.65
N ALA A 136 3.37 1.78 -19.06
CA ALA A 136 3.33 3.21 -19.35
C ALA A 136 2.40 3.57 -20.53
N PRO A 137 2.30 2.80 -21.62
CA PRO A 137 1.32 3.03 -22.68
C PRO A 137 -0.14 3.02 -22.17
N GLN A 138 -0.50 2.11 -21.28
CA GLN A 138 -1.83 2.09 -20.67
C GLN A 138 -2.08 3.35 -19.83
N ILE A 139 -1.10 3.78 -19.03
CA ILE A 139 -1.17 5.03 -18.27
C ILE A 139 -1.38 6.22 -19.20
N GLU A 140 -0.63 6.32 -20.31
CA GLU A 140 -0.79 7.40 -21.27
C GLU A 140 -2.20 7.45 -21.87
N GLN A 141 -2.82 6.30 -22.12
CA GLN A 141 -4.20 6.27 -22.60
C GLN A 141 -5.17 6.78 -21.54
N TYR A 142 -4.98 6.39 -20.28
CA TYR A 142 -5.80 6.88 -19.16
C TYR A 142 -5.66 8.39 -18.97
N LEU A 143 -4.46 8.94 -19.11
CA LEU A 143 -4.21 10.37 -18.94
C LEU A 143 -4.69 11.22 -20.12
N LYS A 144 -4.97 10.64 -21.28
CA LYS A 144 -5.56 11.36 -22.44
C LYS A 144 -7.07 11.53 -22.32
N ASN A 145 -7.72 10.66 -21.57
CA ASN A 145 -9.18 10.62 -21.46
C ASN A 145 -9.56 10.70 -19.99
N PRO A 146 -10.19 11.76 -19.50
CA PRO A 146 -10.67 11.79 -18.13
C PRO A 146 -11.67 10.67 -17.91
N PRO A 147 -11.65 10.02 -16.71
CA PRO A 147 -12.65 9.02 -16.37
C PRO A 147 -14.05 9.63 -16.34
N ALA A 148 -15.07 8.81 -16.54
CA ALA A 148 -16.45 9.26 -16.38
C ALA A 148 -16.65 9.80 -14.94
N GLU A 149 -17.30 10.94 -14.82
CA GLU A 149 -17.72 11.46 -13.51
C GLU A 149 -18.80 10.53 -12.95
N ASN A 150 -18.52 9.93 -11.78
CA ASN A 150 -19.48 9.16 -10.99
C ASN A 150 -19.83 9.95 -9.74
#